data_057efb492267ee7112c383a26626ddcb
#
_entry.id   057efb492267ee7112c383a26626ddcb
#
_cell.length_a   1.000
_cell.length_b   1.000
_cell.length_c   1.000
_cell.angle_alpha   90.00
_cell.angle_beta   90.00
_cell.angle_gamma   90.00
#
_symmetry.space_group_name_H-M   'P 1'
#
loop_
_entity.id
_entity.type
_entity.pdbx_description
1 polymer ?
#
loop_
_entity_poly.entity_id
_entity_poly.type
_entity_poly.pdbx_seq_one_letter_code
_entity_poly.pdbx_strand_id
1 'polypeptide(L)'
;MTQVLLFFWIFSAACIVFCRKAYRVIIFFGVFSLITSVIYLALGAPDVAMSEAGISAFATIFFIVCIEKYYGRGEGLRSEGRGRAHGRSLIKIIPALIFSVALCALFLYFVPHGYAFTDLRDQYLRMFMIDVGGENAVTAIYLGYRVYDTLFEALLLVIAVVAVTHVSWFGSEVVPDGRHSEMENSRMTKFTMRIICPIILLFGAYLVMNGHITAGGGFLGGLAFATFFICRYLVLGIYDLPVKKIIQMEELVFINIIILPILAVFTGVVYLVYDVTPFIQDIYLIAMGALVGMKVACGFFILFYRHIAIERLPDEEE
;
A
#
# COMPACT_ATOMS: atom_id res chain seq x y z
N MET A 1 -21.82 -11.63 14.94
CA MET A 1 -21.10 -11.60 13.67
C MET A 1 -19.62 -11.31 13.86
N THR A 2 -19.23 -10.28 14.58
CA THR A 2 -17.82 -9.91 14.89
C THR A 2 -17.02 -11.02 15.56
N GLN A 3 -17.60 -11.78 16.49
CA GLN A 3 -16.90 -12.90 17.16
C GLN A 3 -16.52 -14.03 16.20
N VAL A 4 -17.38 -14.32 15.21
CA VAL A 4 -17.11 -15.33 14.19
C VAL A 4 -15.97 -14.87 13.27
N LEU A 5 -15.97 -13.59 12.87
CA LEU A 5 -14.89 -13.00 12.09
C LEU A 5 -13.55 -13.03 12.83
N LEU A 6 -13.54 -12.70 14.12
CA LEU A 6 -12.35 -12.80 14.97
C LEU A 6 -11.82 -14.23 15.09
N PHE A 7 -12.71 -15.23 15.16
CA PHE A 7 -12.30 -16.62 15.15
C PHE A 7 -11.59 -17.00 13.85
N PHE A 8 -12.16 -16.65 12.67
CA PHE A 8 -11.52 -16.89 11.39
C PHE A 8 -10.22 -16.12 11.22
N TRP A 9 -10.13 -14.92 11.78
CA TRP A 9 -8.94 -14.10 11.78
C TRP A 9 -7.79 -14.78 12.54
N ILE A 10 -8.04 -15.25 13.78
CA ILE A 10 -7.07 -16.00 14.58
C ILE A 10 -6.70 -17.32 13.88
N PHE A 11 -7.68 -18.02 13.30
CA PHE A 11 -7.44 -19.26 12.58
C PHE A 11 -6.54 -19.05 11.36
N SER A 12 -6.77 -18.00 10.56
CA SER A 12 -5.93 -17.67 9.41
C SER A 12 -4.52 -17.27 9.84
N ALA A 13 -4.36 -16.52 10.94
CA ALA A 13 -3.06 -16.21 11.53
C ALA A 13 -2.30 -17.48 11.95
N ALA A 14 -2.98 -18.43 12.59
CA ALA A 14 -2.40 -19.71 12.93
C ALA A 14 -1.97 -20.49 11.67
N CYS A 15 -2.79 -20.51 10.62
CA CYS A 15 -2.42 -21.13 9.35
C CYS A 15 -1.14 -20.54 8.75
N ILE A 16 -0.94 -19.22 8.83
CA ILE A 16 0.29 -18.56 8.37
C ILE A 16 1.50 -19.08 9.14
N VAL A 17 1.41 -19.13 10.47
CA VAL A 17 2.52 -19.56 11.35
C VAL A 17 2.91 -21.01 11.11
N PHE A 18 1.93 -21.91 10.92
CA PHE A 18 2.18 -23.34 10.73
C PHE A 18 2.49 -23.72 9.27
N CYS A 19 2.31 -22.82 8.34
CA CYS A 19 2.53 -23.08 6.92
C CYS A 19 4.04 -23.06 6.61
N ARG A 20 4.53 -24.08 5.89
CA ARG A 20 5.95 -24.21 5.53
C ARG A 20 6.28 -23.77 4.11
N LYS A 21 5.30 -23.70 3.24
CA LYS A 21 5.48 -23.34 1.83
C LYS A 21 5.24 -21.84 1.65
N ALA A 22 6.24 -21.11 1.14
CA ALA A 22 6.16 -19.65 0.95
C ALA A 22 4.92 -19.23 0.15
N TYR A 23 4.60 -19.94 -0.93
CA TYR A 23 3.41 -19.66 -1.74
C TYR A 23 2.10 -19.76 -0.93
N ARG A 24 1.96 -20.78 -0.07
CA ARG A 24 0.78 -20.91 0.80
C ARG A 24 0.73 -19.82 1.87
N VAL A 25 1.90 -19.41 2.42
CA VAL A 25 1.98 -18.32 3.39
C VAL A 25 1.41 -17.04 2.79
N ILE A 26 1.77 -16.72 1.53
CA ILE A 26 1.26 -15.51 0.87
C ILE A 26 -0.24 -15.58 0.65
N ILE A 27 -0.77 -16.73 0.23
CA ILE A 27 -2.22 -16.88 0.05
C ILE A 27 -2.95 -16.70 1.39
N PHE A 28 -2.47 -17.35 2.47
CA PHE A 28 -3.08 -17.19 3.79
C PHE A 28 -2.94 -15.76 4.31
N PHE A 29 -1.83 -15.08 4.01
CA PHE A 29 -1.65 -13.67 4.35
C PHE A 29 -2.69 -12.78 3.63
N GLY A 30 -2.95 -13.02 2.34
CA GLY A 30 -4.01 -12.33 1.60
C GLY A 30 -5.41 -12.58 2.20
N VAL A 31 -5.70 -13.84 2.59
CA VAL A 31 -6.97 -14.18 3.26
C VAL A 31 -7.08 -13.53 4.62
N PHE A 32 -6.01 -13.52 5.42
CA PHE A 32 -5.95 -12.85 6.72
C PHE A 32 -6.28 -11.36 6.59
N SER A 33 -5.64 -10.68 5.65
CA SER A 33 -5.86 -9.26 5.41
C SER A 33 -7.28 -8.97 4.87
N LEU A 34 -7.81 -9.83 4.02
CA LEU A 34 -9.21 -9.71 3.58
C LEU A 34 -10.19 -9.81 4.76
N ILE A 35 -9.98 -10.75 5.69
CA ILE A 35 -10.79 -10.87 6.91
C ILE A 35 -10.63 -9.61 7.77
N THR A 36 -9.42 -9.08 7.89
CA THR A 36 -9.14 -7.83 8.60
C THR A 36 -9.95 -6.66 8.00
N SER A 37 -9.96 -6.53 6.68
CA SER A 37 -10.77 -5.53 5.98
C SER A 37 -12.26 -5.66 6.29
N VAL A 38 -12.80 -6.89 6.29
CA VAL A 38 -14.21 -7.15 6.64
C VAL A 38 -14.50 -6.80 8.10
N ILE A 39 -13.56 -7.04 9.01
CA ILE A 39 -13.68 -6.65 10.42
C ILE A 39 -13.75 -5.12 10.54
N TYR A 40 -12.87 -4.37 9.86
CA TYR A 40 -12.91 -2.91 9.85
C TYR A 40 -14.24 -2.38 9.29
N LEU A 41 -14.75 -2.99 8.23
CA LEU A 41 -16.07 -2.62 7.69
C LEU A 41 -17.20 -2.87 8.71
N ALA A 42 -17.15 -4.01 9.42
CA ALA A 42 -18.13 -4.33 10.46
C ALA A 42 -18.04 -3.41 11.70
N LEU A 43 -16.89 -2.78 11.92
CA LEU A 43 -16.66 -1.78 12.98
C LEU A 43 -17.01 -0.36 12.54
N GLY A 44 -17.48 -0.15 11.28
CA GLY A 44 -17.85 1.17 10.77
C GLY A 44 -16.67 2.03 10.33
N ALA A 45 -15.54 1.41 9.95
CA ALA A 45 -14.35 2.09 9.44
C ALA A 45 -14.11 1.78 7.95
N PRO A 46 -14.94 2.27 7.01
CA PRO A 46 -14.88 1.90 5.60
C PRO A 46 -13.58 2.36 4.91
N ASP A 47 -13.03 3.53 5.26
CA ASP A 47 -11.77 4.02 4.71
C ASP A 47 -10.60 3.06 5.00
N VAL A 48 -10.50 2.61 6.25
CA VAL A 48 -9.48 1.66 6.69
C VAL A 48 -9.70 0.29 6.05
N ALA A 49 -10.94 -0.16 5.95
CA ALA A 49 -11.30 -1.42 5.30
C ALA A 49 -10.88 -1.46 3.83
N MET A 50 -11.15 -0.39 3.09
CA MET A 50 -10.78 -0.26 1.68
C MET A 50 -9.26 -0.19 1.50
N SER A 51 -8.57 0.55 2.36
CA SER A 51 -7.11 0.66 2.32
C SER A 51 -6.43 -0.69 2.60
N GLU A 52 -6.89 -1.42 3.63
CA GLU A 52 -6.40 -2.76 3.94
C GLU A 52 -6.61 -3.75 2.79
N ALA A 53 -7.80 -3.77 2.19
CA ALA A 53 -8.10 -4.62 1.04
C ALA A 53 -7.21 -4.30 -0.17
N GLY A 54 -7.01 -3.01 -0.46
CA GLY A 54 -6.20 -2.55 -1.60
C GLY A 54 -4.73 -2.90 -1.43
N ILE A 55 -4.14 -2.59 -0.27
CA ILE A 55 -2.73 -2.90 0.04
C ILE A 55 -2.50 -4.41 0.01
N SER A 56 -3.40 -5.18 0.60
CA SER A 56 -3.30 -6.63 0.65
C SER A 56 -3.36 -7.27 -0.74
N ALA A 57 -4.28 -6.84 -1.58
CA ALA A 57 -4.37 -7.32 -2.95
C ALA A 57 -3.07 -7.03 -3.72
N PHE A 58 -2.56 -5.79 -3.61
CA PHE A 58 -1.29 -5.39 -4.22
C PHE A 58 -0.11 -6.23 -3.71
N ALA A 59 0.06 -6.32 -2.38
CA ALA A 59 1.16 -7.03 -1.74
C ALA A 59 1.12 -8.54 -2.09
N THR A 60 -0.05 -9.16 -2.11
CA THR A 60 -0.21 -10.56 -2.46
C THR A 60 0.27 -10.84 -3.88
N ILE A 61 -0.15 -10.02 -4.86
CA ILE A 61 0.29 -10.15 -6.26
C ILE A 61 1.80 -9.92 -6.35
N PHE A 62 2.30 -8.87 -5.71
CA PHE A 62 3.72 -8.54 -5.69
C PHE A 62 4.58 -9.71 -5.18
N PHE A 63 4.24 -10.29 -4.03
CA PHE A 63 4.97 -11.41 -3.46
C PHE A 63 4.88 -12.68 -4.30
N ILE A 64 3.73 -12.97 -4.92
CA ILE A 64 3.59 -14.11 -5.83
C ILE A 64 4.54 -13.96 -7.01
N VAL A 65 4.57 -12.80 -7.64
CA VAL A 65 5.44 -12.53 -8.79
C VAL A 65 6.91 -12.59 -8.39
N CYS A 66 7.27 -12.03 -7.22
CA CYS A 66 8.63 -12.13 -6.68
C CYS A 66 9.05 -13.59 -6.45
N ILE A 67 8.18 -14.42 -5.85
CA ILE A 67 8.51 -15.84 -5.65
C ILE A 67 8.65 -16.56 -7.00
N GLU A 68 7.77 -16.32 -7.94
CA GLU A 68 7.84 -16.92 -9.26
C GLU A 68 9.15 -16.58 -9.99
N LYS A 69 9.60 -15.31 -9.85
CA LYS A 69 10.86 -14.86 -10.42
C LYS A 69 12.09 -15.49 -9.76
N TYR A 70 12.19 -15.45 -8.43
CA TYR A 70 13.41 -15.83 -7.72
C TYR A 70 13.53 -17.32 -7.44
N TYR A 71 12.41 -18.05 -7.36
CA TYR A 71 12.41 -19.49 -7.02
C TYR A 71 11.93 -20.40 -8.16
N GLY A 72 11.48 -19.83 -9.30
CA GLY A 72 11.01 -20.59 -10.47
C GLY A 72 9.81 -21.51 -10.19
N ARG A 73 9.10 -21.87 -11.23
CA ARG A 73 7.92 -22.77 -11.11
C ARG A 73 8.23 -24.17 -10.58
N GLY A 74 9.49 -24.61 -10.57
CA GLY A 74 9.88 -25.98 -10.26
C GLY A 74 10.55 -26.20 -8.90
N GLU A 75 11.26 -25.22 -8.36
CA GLU A 75 12.10 -25.41 -7.18
C GLU A 75 11.40 -25.01 -5.87
N GLY A 76 10.52 -24.03 -5.89
CA GLY A 76 9.71 -23.66 -4.72
C GLY A 76 8.75 -24.76 -4.26
N LEU A 77 8.43 -25.72 -5.13
CA LEU A 77 7.62 -26.90 -4.83
C LEU A 77 8.48 -28.11 -4.43
N ARG A 78 9.78 -28.11 -4.75
CA ARG A 78 10.69 -29.26 -4.52
C ARG A 78 11.58 -29.16 -3.28
N SER A 79 11.64 -28.04 -2.59
CA SER A 79 12.46 -27.93 -1.36
C SER A 79 11.84 -28.66 -0.13
N GLU A 80 10.91 -29.57 -0.35
CA GLU A 80 10.38 -30.49 0.67
C GLU A 80 11.24 -31.76 0.88
N GLY A 81 12.44 -31.78 0.38
CA GLY A 81 13.29 -32.95 0.50
C GLY A 81 14.49 -32.73 1.41
N ARG A 82 14.33 -32.82 2.71
CA ARG A 82 15.17 -33.60 3.62
C ARG A 82 15.16 -33.06 5.04
N GLY A 83 14.61 -33.88 5.87
CA GLY A 83 14.54 -33.76 7.28
C GLY A 83 15.84 -33.37 7.97
N ARG A 84 15.67 -32.40 8.86
CA ARG A 84 16.47 -32.14 10.08
C ARG A 84 16.01 -30.86 10.77
N ALA A 85 14.74 -30.72 11.04
CA ALA A 85 14.25 -29.49 11.68
C ALA A 85 13.25 -29.68 12.82
N HIS A 86 13.10 -30.87 13.38
CA HIS A 86 12.10 -31.02 14.46
C HIS A 86 12.60 -30.43 15.79
N GLY A 87 13.90 -30.46 16.09
CA GLY A 87 14.46 -29.92 17.35
C GLY A 87 14.75 -28.40 17.34
N ARG A 88 14.97 -27.82 16.16
CA ARG A 88 15.28 -26.37 16.03
C ARG A 88 14.05 -25.46 15.98
N SER A 89 12.88 -26.02 15.76
CA SER A 89 11.62 -25.26 15.65
C SER A 89 11.15 -24.73 17.01
N LEU A 90 11.21 -25.56 18.06
CA LEU A 90 10.78 -25.17 19.40
C LEU A 90 11.64 -24.07 20.01
N ILE A 91 12.97 -24.10 19.81
CA ILE A 91 13.90 -23.08 20.30
C ILE A 91 13.60 -21.69 19.68
N LYS A 92 13.07 -21.65 18.46
CA LYS A 92 12.69 -20.39 17.77
C LYS A 92 11.29 -19.90 18.14
N ILE A 93 10.40 -20.81 18.51
CA ILE A 93 9.00 -20.49 18.88
C ILE A 93 8.94 -19.85 20.27
N ILE A 94 9.75 -20.31 21.21
CA ILE A 94 9.77 -19.80 22.59
C ILE A 94 10.04 -18.28 22.66
N PRO A 95 11.13 -17.74 22.05
CA PRO A 95 11.37 -16.30 22.12
C PRO A 95 10.31 -15.48 21.37
N ALA A 96 9.76 -16.00 20.27
CA ALA A 96 8.67 -15.35 19.56
C ALA A 96 7.39 -15.30 20.41
N LEU A 97 7.07 -16.37 21.14
CA LEU A 97 5.93 -16.42 22.04
C LEU A 97 6.12 -15.47 23.23
N ILE A 98 7.32 -15.46 23.82
CA ILE A 98 7.65 -14.55 24.93
C ILE A 98 7.52 -13.10 24.48
N PHE A 99 8.06 -12.77 23.30
CA PHE A 99 7.96 -11.43 22.73
C PHE A 99 6.51 -11.03 22.47
N SER A 100 5.70 -11.93 21.89
CA SER A 100 4.28 -11.69 21.63
C SER A 100 3.48 -11.46 22.92
N VAL A 101 3.73 -12.28 23.94
CA VAL A 101 3.08 -12.13 25.25
C VAL A 101 3.53 -10.84 25.94
N ALA A 102 4.82 -10.49 25.86
CA ALA A 102 5.35 -9.25 26.42
C ALA A 102 4.74 -8.03 25.72
N LEU A 103 4.61 -8.06 24.39
CA LEU A 103 3.98 -6.99 23.60
C LEU A 103 2.48 -6.85 23.96
N CYS A 104 1.79 -7.96 24.11
CA CYS A 104 0.39 -7.98 24.52
C CYS A 104 0.21 -7.42 25.95
N ALA A 105 1.07 -7.83 26.88
CA ALA A 105 1.06 -7.32 28.25
C ALA A 105 1.39 -5.82 28.30
N LEU A 106 2.37 -5.37 27.50
CA LEU A 106 2.70 -3.96 27.35
C LEU A 106 1.49 -3.17 26.82
N PHE A 107 0.84 -3.67 25.76
CA PHE A 107 -0.34 -3.05 25.20
C PHE A 107 -1.47 -2.94 26.22
N LEU A 108 -1.77 -4.02 26.95
CA LEU A 108 -2.81 -4.01 27.99
C LEU A 108 -2.45 -3.07 29.15
N TYR A 109 -1.17 -2.92 29.47
CA TYR A 109 -0.71 -2.01 30.53
C TYR A 109 -0.82 -0.55 30.10
N PHE A 110 -0.49 -0.24 28.84
CA PHE A 110 -0.55 1.13 28.30
C PHE A 110 -1.89 1.51 27.68
N VAL A 111 -2.86 0.57 27.58
CA VAL A 111 -4.23 0.95 27.21
C VAL A 111 -4.75 1.94 28.25
N PRO A 112 -4.89 3.22 27.92
CA PRO A 112 -5.34 4.20 28.90
C PRO A 112 -6.75 3.82 29.35
N HIS A 113 -6.93 3.70 30.65
CA HIS A 113 -8.26 3.53 31.23
C HIS A 113 -9.02 4.84 31.08
N GLY A 114 -9.46 5.07 29.86
CA GLY A 114 -10.79 5.61 29.57
C GLY A 114 -11.11 7.09 29.80
N TYR A 115 -10.24 8.13 29.78
CA TYR A 115 -10.79 9.48 29.99
C TYR A 115 -10.30 10.62 29.08
N ALA A 116 -9.17 10.52 28.43
CA ALA A 116 -8.62 11.62 27.64
C ALA A 116 -8.96 11.62 26.14
N PHE A 117 -9.44 10.50 25.61
CA PHE A 117 -9.61 10.33 24.16
C PHE A 117 -11.01 10.73 23.64
N THR A 118 -12.02 10.74 24.49
CA THR A 118 -13.39 11.08 24.07
C THR A 118 -13.51 12.55 23.68
N ASP A 119 -12.88 13.45 24.44
CA ASP A 119 -13.00 14.88 24.20
C ASP A 119 -12.34 15.31 22.89
N LEU A 120 -11.15 14.78 22.59
CA LEU A 120 -10.45 15.09 21.34
C LEU A 120 -11.17 14.52 20.12
N ARG A 121 -11.66 13.29 20.21
CA ARG A 121 -12.47 12.67 19.16
C ARG A 121 -13.73 13.48 18.88
N ASP A 122 -14.44 13.85 19.93
CA ASP A 122 -15.69 14.60 19.82
C ASP A 122 -15.44 16.01 19.28
N GLN A 123 -14.33 16.64 19.63
CA GLN A 123 -13.90 17.91 19.07
C GLN A 123 -13.65 17.79 17.56
N TYR A 124 -12.85 16.82 17.11
CA TYR A 124 -12.61 16.61 15.68
C TYR A 124 -13.90 16.37 14.91
N LEU A 125 -14.77 15.50 15.40
CA LEU A 125 -16.04 15.17 14.73
C LEU A 125 -17.03 16.36 14.67
N ARG A 126 -16.93 17.34 15.57
CA ARG A 126 -17.78 18.53 15.54
C ARG A 126 -17.22 19.64 14.65
N MET A 127 -15.91 19.76 14.57
CA MET A 127 -15.27 20.93 13.99
C MET A 127 -14.67 20.71 12.60
N PHE A 128 -14.46 19.45 12.15
CA PHE A 128 -13.70 19.15 10.92
C PHE A 128 -14.26 19.83 9.66
N MET A 129 -15.58 19.89 9.53
CA MET A 129 -16.21 20.57 8.38
C MET A 129 -15.93 22.08 8.35
N ILE A 130 -15.77 22.69 9.53
CA ILE A 130 -15.52 24.12 9.66
C ILE A 130 -14.02 24.40 9.51
N ASP A 131 -13.18 23.62 10.22
CA ASP A 131 -11.74 23.88 10.31
C ASP A 131 -10.96 23.46 9.05
N VAL A 132 -11.38 22.40 8.38
CA VAL A 132 -10.63 21.77 7.28
C VAL A 132 -11.45 21.67 6.00
N GLY A 133 -12.77 21.52 6.11
CA GLY A 133 -13.67 21.27 4.98
C GLY A 133 -13.87 19.77 4.66
N GLY A 134 -14.68 19.51 3.65
CA GLY A 134 -15.04 18.14 3.23
C GLY A 134 -16.09 17.49 4.14
N GLU A 135 -16.68 16.42 3.66
CA GLU A 135 -17.70 15.62 4.39
C GLU A 135 -17.11 14.35 5.04
N ASN A 136 -15.90 13.94 4.62
CA ASN A 136 -15.19 12.79 5.17
C ASN A 136 -14.27 13.21 6.31
N ALA A 137 -14.66 12.93 7.56
CA ALA A 137 -13.89 13.23 8.76
C ALA A 137 -12.48 12.58 8.74
N VAL A 138 -12.33 11.38 8.17
CA VAL A 138 -11.04 10.68 8.11
C VAL A 138 -10.08 11.48 7.23
N THR A 139 -10.54 11.93 6.06
CA THR A 139 -9.75 12.75 5.14
C THR A 139 -9.38 14.09 5.77
N ALA A 140 -10.32 14.76 6.44
CA ALA A 140 -10.05 16.01 7.15
C ALA A 140 -9.00 15.84 8.26
N ILE A 141 -9.00 14.70 8.94
CA ILE A 141 -8.01 14.40 9.99
C ILE A 141 -6.62 14.20 9.39
N TYR A 142 -6.43 13.34 8.40
CA TYR A 142 -5.08 13.03 7.93
C TYR A 142 -4.50 14.06 6.94
N LEU A 143 -5.32 14.88 6.29
CA LEU A 143 -4.85 15.98 5.44
C LEU A 143 -4.88 17.36 6.12
N GLY A 144 -5.62 17.51 7.20
CA GLY A 144 -5.72 18.76 7.96
C GLY A 144 -5.05 18.66 9.33
N TYR A 145 -5.75 18.17 10.32
CA TYR A 145 -5.28 18.18 11.73
C TYR A 145 -3.96 17.40 11.94
N ARG A 146 -3.77 16.29 11.21
CA ARG A 146 -2.64 15.38 11.34
C ARG A 146 -1.85 15.25 10.04
N VAL A 147 -1.71 16.34 9.31
CA VAL A 147 -0.99 16.36 8.02
C VAL A 147 0.44 15.82 8.13
N TYR A 148 1.07 15.92 9.30
CA TYR A 148 2.40 15.33 9.55
C TYR A 148 2.43 13.80 9.35
N ASP A 149 1.35 13.09 9.69
CA ASP A 149 1.26 11.65 9.48
C ASP A 149 1.37 11.33 7.98
N THR A 150 0.66 12.08 7.14
CA THR A 150 0.73 11.95 5.67
C THR A 150 2.11 12.32 5.12
N LEU A 151 2.77 13.34 5.69
CA LEU A 151 4.15 13.70 5.31
C LEU A 151 5.14 12.57 5.65
N PHE A 152 5.02 11.97 6.85
CA PHE A 152 5.86 10.85 7.24
C PHE A 152 5.57 9.58 6.42
N GLU A 153 4.32 9.32 6.07
CA GLU A 153 3.94 8.22 5.16
C GLU A 153 4.58 8.41 3.78
N ALA A 154 4.48 9.61 3.21
CA ALA A 154 5.13 9.95 1.95
C ALA A 154 6.67 9.82 2.05
N LEU A 155 7.28 10.23 3.17
CA LEU A 155 8.71 10.09 3.42
C LEU A 155 9.14 8.61 3.51
N LEU A 156 8.36 7.77 4.20
CA LEU A 156 8.63 6.32 4.25
C LEU A 156 8.64 5.71 2.86
N LEU A 157 7.72 6.12 1.99
CA LEU A 157 7.69 5.65 0.61
C LEU A 157 8.93 6.12 -0.18
N VAL A 158 9.40 7.36 0.02
CA VAL A 158 10.68 7.84 -0.56
C VAL A 158 11.83 6.94 -0.11
N ILE A 159 11.95 6.72 1.21
CA ILE A 159 13.02 5.89 1.77
C ILE A 159 12.99 4.48 1.18
N ALA A 160 11.79 3.88 1.04
CA ALA A 160 11.63 2.56 0.45
C ALA A 160 12.08 2.55 -1.02
N VAL A 161 11.66 3.54 -1.82
CA VAL A 161 12.07 3.68 -3.23
C VAL A 161 13.58 3.85 -3.36
N VAL A 162 14.16 4.75 -2.55
CA VAL A 162 15.61 4.99 -2.54
C VAL A 162 16.36 3.73 -2.11
N ALA A 163 15.93 3.07 -1.03
CA ALA A 163 16.56 1.85 -0.55
C ALA A 163 16.56 0.76 -1.62
N VAL A 164 15.42 0.49 -2.25
CA VAL A 164 15.32 -0.51 -3.32
C VAL A 164 16.14 -0.11 -4.55
N THR A 165 16.19 1.17 -4.89
CA THR A 165 16.96 1.65 -6.04
C THR A 165 18.46 1.54 -5.82
N HIS A 166 18.94 1.74 -4.58
CA HIS A 166 20.37 1.68 -4.24
C HIS A 166 20.85 0.30 -3.80
N VAL A 167 19.98 -0.50 -3.16
CA VAL A 167 20.33 -1.87 -2.72
C VAL A 167 20.27 -2.87 -3.87
N SER A 168 19.50 -2.58 -4.92
CA SER A 168 19.63 -3.34 -6.17
C SER A 168 21.00 -2.99 -6.80
N TRP A 169 21.98 -3.82 -6.55
CA TRP A 169 23.41 -3.69 -6.89
C TRP A 169 23.73 -3.73 -8.39
N PHE A 170 22.74 -3.58 -9.22
CA PHE A 170 22.88 -3.75 -10.66
C PHE A 170 22.88 -2.40 -11.34
N GLY A 171 23.86 -2.25 -12.20
CA GLY A 171 24.26 -1.01 -12.85
C GLY A 171 23.13 -0.18 -13.45
N SER A 172 23.42 1.08 -13.63
CA SER A 172 22.53 2.17 -14.02
C SER A 172 21.84 2.00 -15.39
N GLU A 173 22.01 0.89 -16.08
CA GLU A 173 21.40 0.58 -17.37
C GLU A 173 20.70 -0.79 -17.33
N VAL A 174 19.58 -0.87 -16.62
CA VAL A 174 18.64 -1.97 -16.84
C VAL A 174 17.97 -1.70 -18.18
N VAL A 175 18.55 -2.21 -19.25
CA VAL A 175 17.84 -2.34 -20.52
C VAL A 175 16.86 -3.49 -20.34
N PRO A 176 15.54 -3.25 -20.43
CA PRO A 176 14.59 -4.34 -20.39
C PRO A 176 14.93 -5.28 -21.54
N ASP A 177 15.38 -6.51 -21.23
CA ASP A 177 15.47 -7.51 -22.27
C ASP A 177 14.05 -7.80 -22.75
N GLY A 178 13.74 -7.41 -23.96
CA GLY A 178 12.46 -7.70 -24.62
C GLY A 178 12.17 -9.19 -24.83
N ARG A 179 13.06 -10.06 -24.36
CA ARG A 179 12.86 -11.49 -24.16
C ARG A 179 12.42 -11.78 -22.72
N HIS A 180 11.46 -11.05 -22.16
CA HIS A 180 10.62 -11.73 -21.20
C HIS A 180 10.13 -12.96 -21.94
N SER A 181 10.47 -14.13 -21.44
CA SER A 181 9.73 -15.34 -21.73
C SER A 181 8.32 -14.83 -21.97
N GLU A 182 7.90 -14.84 -23.22
CA GLU A 182 6.51 -14.65 -23.54
C GLU A 182 5.77 -15.61 -22.63
N MET A 183 5.41 -15.14 -21.43
CA MET A 183 4.23 -15.73 -20.82
C MET A 183 3.24 -15.48 -21.94
N GLU A 184 2.98 -16.54 -22.71
CA GLU A 184 1.96 -16.54 -23.75
C GLU A 184 0.65 -16.22 -23.05
N ASN A 185 0.53 -14.95 -22.70
CA ASN A 185 -0.67 -14.43 -22.10
C ASN A 185 -1.75 -14.72 -23.13
N SER A 186 -2.58 -15.66 -22.81
CA SER A 186 -3.70 -16.08 -23.63
C SER A 186 -4.33 -14.84 -24.23
N ARG A 187 -4.71 -14.87 -25.49
CA ARG A 187 -5.44 -13.77 -26.16
C ARG A 187 -6.61 -13.29 -25.32
N MET A 188 -7.23 -14.19 -24.58
CA MET A 188 -8.31 -13.92 -23.64
C MET A 188 -7.86 -13.03 -22.48
N THR A 189 -6.70 -13.29 -21.89
CA THR A 189 -6.13 -12.49 -20.79
C THR A 189 -5.82 -11.07 -21.27
N LYS A 190 -5.19 -10.93 -22.45
CA LYS A 190 -4.89 -9.62 -23.05
C LYS A 190 -6.17 -8.83 -23.37
N PHE A 191 -7.21 -9.49 -23.88
CA PHE A 191 -8.50 -8.86 -24.16
C PHE A 191 -9.21 -8.40 -22.89
N THR A 192 -9.27 -9.27 -21.87
CA THR A 192 -9.89 -8.96 -20.56
C THR A 192 -9.19 -7.77 -19.92
N MET A 193 -7.86 -7.74 -19.92
CA MET A 193 -7.09 -6.63 -19.35
C MET A 193 -7.29 -5.32 -20.08
N ARG A 194 -7.48 -5.31 -21.41
CA ARG A 194 -7.81 -4.09 -22.16
C ARG A 194 -9.14 -3.46 -21.72
N ILE A 195 -10.08 -4.28 -21.26
CA ILE A 195 -11.38 -3.80 -20.73
C ILE A 195 -11.26 -3.37 -19.28
N ILE A 196 -10.55 -4.14 -18.44
CA ILE A 196 -10.44 -3.88 -16.99
C ILE A 196 -9.55 -2.67 -16.70
N CYS A 197 -8.44 -2.49 -17.43
CA CYS A 197 -7.51 -1.39 -17.19
C CYS A 197 -8.16 0.00 -17.19
N PRO A 198 -9.00 0.40 -18.16
CA PRO A 198 -9.68 1.70 -18.11
C PRO A 198 -10.63 1.83 -16.91
N ILE A 199 -11.26 0.72 -16.47
CA ILE A 199 -12.16 0.72 -15.32
C ILE A 199 -11.36 0.97 -14.04
N ILE A 200 -10.20 0.32 -13.87
CA ILE A 200 -9.30 0.56 -12.73
C ILE A 200 -8.85 2.03 -12.70
N LEU A 201 -8.50 2.60 -13.85
CA LEU A 201 -8.08 3.98 -13.94
C LEU A 201 -9.19 4.96 -13.57
N LEU A 202 -10.41 4.75 -14.07
CA LEU A 202 -11.57 5.55 -13.71
C LEU A 202 -11.92 5.42 -12.22
N PHE A 203 -11.83 4.21 -11.68
CA PHE A 203 -12.05 3.97 -10.26
C PHE A 203 -11.00 4.67 -9.40
N GLY A 204 -9.71 4.60 -9.78
CA GLY A 204 -8.64 5.34 -9.10
C GLY A 204 -8.86 6.85 -9.12
N ALA A 205 -9.25 7.42 -10.28
CA ALA A 205 -9.58 8.83 -10.40
C ALA A 205 -10.78 9.22 -9.51
N TYR A 206 -11.82 8.40 -9.49
CA TYR A 206 -12.97 8.60 -8.62
C TYR A 206 -12.56 8.65 -7.14
N LEU A 207 -11.74 7.70 -6.68
CA LEU A 207 -11.29 7.63 -5.29
C LEU A 207 -10.47 8.86 -4.88
N VAL A 208 -9.60 9.36 -5.77
CA VAL A 208 -8.81 10.56 -5.52
C VAL A 208 -9.71 11.80 -5.44
N MET A 209 -10.62 11.96 -6.41
CA MET A 209 -11.43 13.17 -6.51
C MET A 209 -12.53 13.24 -5.43
N ASN A 210 -13.10 12.11 -5.05
CA ASN A 210 -14.20 12.07 -4.08
C ASN A 210 -13.77 11.67 -2.66
N GLY A 211 -12.46 11.51 -2.39
CA GLY A 211 -11.97 11.11 -1.07
C GLY A 211 -12.29 12.11 0.05
N HIS A 212 -12.59 13.36 -0.27
CA HIS A 212 -13.03 14.37 0.70
C HIS A 212 -14.52 14.28 1.07
N ILE A 213 -15.31 13.54 0.27
CA ILE A 213 -16.76 13.34 0.49
C ILE A 213 -17.04 11.92 0.96
N THR A 214 -16.45 10.92 0.29
CA THR A 214 -16.73 9.49 0.54
C THR A 214 -15.47 8.76 0.97
N ALA A 215 -15.64 7.51 1.44
CA ALA A 215 -14.52 6.63 1.74
C ALA A 215 -13.62 6.44 0.51
N GLY A 216 -12.30 6.67 0.68
CA GLY A 216 -11.34 6.60 -0.42
C GLY A 216 -10.07 7.38 -0.11
N GLY A 217 -9.72 8.29 -1.02
CA GLY A 217 -8.59 9.22 -0.86
C GLY A 217 -7.40 8.93 -1.75
N GLY A 218 -6.39 9.78 -1.62
CA GLY A 218 -5.21 9.77 -2.49
C GLY A 218 -4.44 8.46 -2.47
N PHE A 219 -4.20 7.91 -1.27
CA PHE A 219 -3.44 6.66 -1.13
C PHE A 219 -4.09 5.50 -1.89
N LEU A 220 -5.39 5.29 -1.68
CA LEU A 220 -6.12 4.19 -2.32
C LEU A 220 -6.25 4.39 -3.83
N GLY A 221 -6.53 5.62 -4.26
CA GLY A 221 -6.54 5.98 -5.68
C GLY A 221 -5.17 5.81 -6.35
N GLY A 222 -4.10 6.19 -5.65
CA GLY A 222 -2.72 5.97 -6.09
C GLY A 222 -2.37 4.51 -6.24
N LEU A 223 -2.83 3.67 -5.33
CA LEU A 223 -2.65 2.22 -5.41
C LEU A 223 -3.40 1.61 -6.61
N ALA A 224 -4.60 2.11 -6.92
CA ALA A 224 -5.33 1.72 -8.13
C ALA A 224 -4.56 2.13 -9.40
N PHE A 225 -3.98 3.33 -9.45
CA PHE A 225 -3.12 3.75 -10.55
C PHE A 225 -1.85 2.89 -10.66
N ALA A 226 -1.19 2.56 -9.55
CA ALA A 226 -0.05 1.65 -9.55
C ALA A 226 -0.45 0.29 -10.14
N THR A 227 -1.57 -0.26 -9.70
CA THR A 227 -2.12 -1.53 -10.21
C THR A 227 -2.40 -1.46 -11.72
N PHE A 228 -2.95 -0.35 -12.21
CA PHE A 228 -3.14 -0.14 -13.65
C PHE A 228 -1.82 -0.21 -14.42
N PHE A 229 -0.78 0.50 -13.99
CA PHE A 229 0.54 0.50 -14.65
C PHE A 229 1.18 -0.89 -14.61
N ILE A 230 1.07 -1.59 -13.48
CA ILE A 230 1.61 -2.94 -13.30
C ILE A 230 0.90 -3.95 -14.19
N CYS A 231 -0.43 -3.94 -14.23
CA CYS A 231 -1.21 -4.81 -15.09
C CYS A 231 -0.88 -4.57 -16.56
N ARG A 232 -0.73 -3.31 -16.95
CA ARG A 232 -0.34 -2.93 -18.31
C ARG A 232 1.06 -3.44 -18.65
N TYR A 233 2.01 -3.30 -17.73
CA TYR A 233 3.37 -3.80 -17.90
C TYR A 233 3.40 -5.33 -18.05
N LEU A 234 2.75 -6.06 -17.14
CA LEU A 234 2.79 -7.52 -17.11
C LEU A 234 2.04 -8.19 -18.27
N VAL A 235 0.88 -7.65 -18.65
CA VAL A 235 -0.03 -8.33 -19.57
C VAL A 235 0.07 -7.79 -20.98
N LEU A 236 0.22 -6.48 -21.16
CA LEU A 236 0.24 -5.84 -22.47
C LEU A 236 1.66 -5.66 -23.01
N GLY A 237 2.69 -5.92 -22.20
CA GLY A 237 4.08 -5.88 -22.66
C GLY A 237 4.56 -4.49 -23.08
N ILE A 238 4.05 -3.43 -22.47
CA ILE A 238 4.49 -2.07 -22.76
C ILE A 238 5.73 -1.79 -21.93
N TYR A 239 6.88 -2.04 -22.51
CA TYR A 239 8.18 -1.91 -21.85
C TYR A 239 8.79 -0.51 -21.94
N ASP A 240 8.24 0.38 -22.78
CA ASP A 240 8.79 1.71 -23.05
C ASP A 240 8.39 2.76 -22.01
N LEU A 241 8.31 2.38 -20.74
CA LEU A 241 8.01 3.34 -19.68
C LEU A 241 9.29 4.11 -19.30
N PRO A 242 9.28 5.44 -19.36
CA PRO A 242 10.45 6.25 -19.02
C PRO A 242 10.66 6.31 -17.52
N VAL A 243 11.27 5.25 -16.94
CA VAL A 243 11.47 5.10 -15.48
C VAL A 243 12.19 6.31 -14.88
N LYS A 244 13.18 6.90 -15.59
CA LYS A 244 13.86 8.12 -15.14
C LYS A 244 12.90 9.28 -14.94
N LYS A 245 11.92 9.46 -15.83
CA LYS A 245 10.90 10.52 -15.68
C LYS A 245 9.95 10.24 -14.52
N ILE A 246 9.62 8.95 -14.28
CA ILE A 246 8.74 8.56 -13.17
C ILE A 246 9.43 8.83 -11.82
N ILE A 247 10.73 8.55 -11.71
CA ILE A 247 11.52 8.89 -10.51
C ILE A 247 11.55 10.41 -10.30
N GLN A 248 11.81 11.19 -11.33
CA GLN A 248 11.80 12.67 -11.24
C GLN A 248 10.43 13.21 -10.86
N MET A 249 9.35 12.63 -11.38
CA MET A 249 7.98 12.99 -11.00
C MET A 249 7.72 12.64 -9.53
N GLU A 250 8.19 11.50 -9.07
CA GLU A 250 8.05 11.05 -7.69
C GLU A 250 8.71 12.02 -6.70
N GLU A 251 9.92 12.48 -7.00
CA GLU A 251 10.66 13.48 -6.24
C GLU A 251 9.95 14.85 -6.24
N LEU A 252 9.52 15.30 -7.42
CA LEU A 252 8.82 16.58 -7.57
C LEU A 252 7.51 16.59 -6.79
N VAL A 253 6.74 15.51 -6.87
CA VAL A 253 5.46 15.36 -6.15
C VAL A 253 5.69 15.38 -4.65
N PHE A 254 6.76 14.74 -4.15
CA PHE A 254 7.09 14.77 -2.72
C PHE A 254 7.36 16.19 -2.22
N ILE A 255 8.11 16.99 -2.98
CA ILE A 255 8.36 18.40 -2.62
C ILE A 255 7.04 19.18 -2.57
N ASN A 256 6.13 18.94 -3.53
CA ASN A 256 4.82 19.64 -3.54
C ASN A 256 3.93 19.20 -2.37
N ILE A 257 4.00 17.93 -1.93
CA ILE A 257 3.28 17.43 -0.75
C ILE A 257 3.74 18.17 0.52
N ILE A 258 5.01 18.59 0.59
CA ILE A 258 5.53 19.38 1.72
C ILE A 258 5.09 20.84 1.60
N ILE A 259 5.18 21.44 0.42
CA ILE A 259 4.94 22.86 0.20
C ILE A 259 3.45 23.22 0.36
N LEU A 260 2.55 22.40 -0.17
CA LEU A 260 1.12 22.72 -0.22
C LEU A 260 0.48 22.89 1.17
N PRO A 261 0.69 22.03 2.18
CA PRO A 261 0.18 22.23 3.52
C PRO A 261 0.76 23.48 4.20
N ILE A 262 2.04 23.75 3.97
CA ILE A 262 2.69 24.96 4.51
C ILE A 262 1.97 26.19 3.96
N LEU A 263 1.74 26.26 2.65
CA LEU A 263 1.00 27.34 2.03
C LEU A 263 -0.44 27.44 2.55
N ALA A 264 -1.11 26.29 2.73
CA ALA A 264 -2.48 26.25 3.24
C ALA A 264 -2.60 26.82 4.67
N VAL A 265 -1.62 26.56 5.52
CA VAL A 265 -1.55 27.13 6.87
C VAL A 265 -1.28 28.64 6.81
N PHE A 266 -0.30 29.08 6.00
CA PHE A 266 0.03 30.50 5.86
C PHE A 266 -1.11 31.33 5.23
N THR A 267 -1.90 30.74 4.35
CA THR A 267 -3.04 31.42 3.72
C THR A 267 -4.33 31.30 4.54
N GLY A 268 -4.31 30.58 5.68
CA GLY A 268 -5.47 30.36 6.53
C GLY A 268 -6.53 29.43 5.95
N VAL A 269 -6.21 28.65 4.90
CA VAL A 269 -7.14 27.69 4.29
C VAL A 269 -7.47 26.55 5.24
N VAL A 270 -6.50 26.15 6.06
CA VAL A 270 -6.67 25.17 7.13
C VAL A 270 -6.50 25.90 8.46
N TYR A 271 -7.31 25.54 9.46
CA TYR A 271 -7.36 26.17 10.79
C TYR A 271 -7.88 27.61 10.82
N LEU A 272 -8.83 27.94 10.00
CA LEU A 272 -9.67 29.14 9.99
C LEU A 272 -9.21 30.32 10.88
N VAL A 273 -8.32 31.11 10.33
CA VAL A 273 -8.10 32.44 10.86
C VAL A 273 -9.00 33.48 10.15
N TYR A 274 -9.57 33.12 9.00
CA TYR A 274 -10.39 33.96 8.15
C TYR A 274 -11.55 33.18 7.53
N ASP A 275 -12.63 33.89 7.15
CA ASP A 275 -13.80 33.37 6.40
C ASP A 275 -13.37 32.79 5.00
N VAL A 276 -12.72 31.65 5.01
CA VAL A 276 -12.37 30.93 3.77
C VAL A 276 -13.60 30.17 3.29
N THR A 277 -13.91 30.35 2.01
CA THR A 277 -15.05 29.63 1.42
C THR A 277 -14.82 28.13 1.45
N PRO A 278 -15.83 27.30 1.76
CA PRO A 278 -15.71 25.84 1.76
C PRO A 278 -15.12 25.29 0.46
N PHE A 279 -15.39 25.94 -0.65
CA PHE A 279 -14.85 25.58 -1.98
C PHE A 279 -13.31 25.57 -2.04
N ILE A 280 -12.62 26.49 -1.37
CA ILE A 280 -11.16 26.55 -1.35
C ILE A 280 -10.59 25.43 -0.48
N GLN A 281 -11.27 25.09 0.61
CA GLN A 281 -10.91 23.94 1.46
C GLN A 281 -11.03 22.62 0.70
N ASP A 282 -12.11 22.43 -0.04
CA ASP A 282 -12.31 21.23 -0.88
C ASP A 282 -11.24 21.12 -1.97
N ILE A 283 -10.87 22.23 -2.62
CA ILE A 283 -9.77 22.25 -3.59
C ILE A 283 -8.45 21.82 -2.93
N TYR A 284 -8.16 22.30 -1.73
CA TYR A 284 -6.97 21.88 -0.98
C TYR A 284 -6.97 20.37 -0.73
N LEU A 285 -8.09 19.81 -0.24
CA LEU A 285 -8.21 18.38 0.04
C LEU A 285 -8.06 17.53 -1.23
N ILE A 286 -8.68 17.94 -2.34
CA ILE A 286 -8.55 17.28 -3.65
C ILE A 286 -7.10 17.35 -4.15
N ALA A 287 -6.47 18.52 -4.08
CA ALA A 287 -5.10 18.72 -4.53
C ALA A 287 -4.11 17.88 -3.72
N MET A 288 -4.24 17.86 -2.39
CA MET A 288 -3.44 16.99 -1.52
C MET A 288 -3.69 15.53 -1.83
N GLY A 289 -4.95 15.10 -1.95
CA GLY A 289 -5.31 13.75 -2.35
C GLY A 289 -4.69 13.34 -3.69
N ALA A 290 -4.70 14.23 -4.68
CA ALA A 290 -4.09 13.97 -5.99
C ALA A 290 -2.56 13.86 -5.91
N LEU A 291 -1.89 14.71 -5.14
CA LEU A 291 -0.44 14.64 -4.93
C LEU A 291 -0.05 13.33 -4.21
N VAL A 292 -0.74 12.98 -3.13
CA VAL A 292 -0.52 11.72 -2.41
C VAL A 292 -0.77 10.53 -3.34
N GLY A 293 -1.86 10.54 -4.11
CA GLY A 293 -2.17 9.49 -5.08
C GLY A 293 -1.10 9.33 -6.15
N MET A 294 -0.59 10.43 -6.69
CA MET A 294 0.50 10.39 -7.67
C MET A 294 1.79 9.88 -7.05
N LYS A 295 2.10 10.30 -5.82
CA LYS A 295 3.25 9.80 -5.06
C LYS A 295 3.20 8.29 -4.85
N VAL A 296 2.07 7.78 -4.40
CA VAL A 296 1.82 6.37 -4.16
C VAL A 296 1.89 5.58 -5.47
N ALA A 297 1.27 6.08 -6.54
CA ALA A 297 1.31 5.44 -7.86
C ALA A 297 2.74 5.29 -8.38
N CYS A 298 3.53 6.36 -8.36
CA CYS A 298 4.92 6.33 -8.80
C CYS A 298 5.78 5.43 -7.91
N GLY A 299 5.67 5.57 -6.59
CA GLY A 299 6.46 4.81 -5.63
C GLY A 299 6.24 3.30 -5.74
N PHE A 300 4.99 2.84 -5.71
CA PHE A 300 4.67 1.42 -5.85
C PHE A 300 5.02 0.87 -7.24
N PHE A 301 4.85 1.66 -8.29
CA PHE A 301 5.28 1.25 -9.62
C PHE A 301 6.81 1.08 -9.70
N ILE A 302 7.61 2.00 -9.16
CA ILE A 302 9.07 1.91 -9.13
C ILE A 302 9.51 0.67 -8.32
N LEU A 303 8.93 0.46 -7.13
CA LEU A 303 9.21 -0.70 -6.30
C LEU A 303 8.93 -2.00 -7.05
N PHE A 304 7.78 -2.10 -7.70
CA PHE A 304 7.41 -3.26 -8.49
C PHE A 304 8.34 -3.46 -9.68
N TYR A 305 8.60 -2.41 -10.45
CA TYR A 305 9.45 -2.46 -11.63
C TYR A 305 10.87 -2.93 -11.28
N ARG A 306 11.48 -2.38 -10.23
CA ARG A 306 12.82 -2.77 -9.77
C ARG A 306 12.92 -4.22 -9.33
N HIS A 307 11.88 -4.78 -8.74
CA HIS A 307 11.88 -6.18 -8.32
C HIS A 307 11.62 -7.15 -9.48
N ILE A 308 10.90 -6.74 -10.50
CA ILE A 308 10.45 -7.62 -11.57
C ILE A 308 11.23 -7.43 -12.87
N ALA A 309 11.77 -6.25 -13.12
CA ALA A 309 12.65 -6.05 -14.26
C ALA A 309 13.78 -7.09 -14.24
N ILE A 310 13.84 -7.89 -15.29
CA ILE A 310 14.89 -8.92 -15.43
C ILE A 310 16.17 -8.18 -15.78
N GLU A 311 17.14 -8.22 -14.88
CA GLU A 311 18.50 -7.82 -15.18
C GLU A 311 19.14 -8.88 -16.06
N ARG A 312 19.70 -8.48 -17.20
CA ARG A 312 20.72 -9.28 -17.86
C ARG A 312 21.93 -9.28 -16.96
N LEU A 313 22.36 -10.45 -16.48
CA LEU A 313 23.75 -10.67 -16.18
C LEU A 313 24.51 -10.42 -17.49
N PRO A 314 25.60 -9.64 -17.52
CA PRO A 314 26.47 -9.62 -18.68
C PRO A 314 26.84 -11.09 -18.93
N ASP A 315 26.53 -11.57 -20.15
CA ASP A 315 27.02 -12.87 -20.59
C ASP A 315 28.52 -12.85 -20.33
N GLU A 316 29.01 -13.79 -19.51
CA GLU A 316 30.43 -14.03 -19.38
C GLU A 316 30.89 -14.27 -20.82
N GLU A 317 31.59 -13.27 -21.37
CA GLU A 317 32.30 -13.45 -22.65
C GLU A 317 33.31 -14.55 -22.42
N GLU A 318 33.03 -15.76 -23.03
CA GLU A 318 34.04 -16.79 -23.24
C GLU A 318 35.16 -16.30 -24.20
#